data_66b1fc06c12f29ae7f69ec8ef21dc764
#
_entry.id   66b1fc06c12f29ae7f69ec8ef21dc764
#
_cell.length_a   1.000
_cell.length_b   1.000
_cell.length_c   1.000
_cell.angle_alpha   90.00
_cell.angle_beta   90.00
_cell.angle_gamma   90.00
#
_symmetry.space_group_name_H-M   'P 1'
#
loop_
_entity.id
_entity.type
_entity.pdbx_description
1 polymer ?
#
loop_
_entity_poly.entity_id
_entity_poly.type
_entity_poly.pdbx_seq_one_letter_code
_entity_poly.pdbx_strand_id
1 'polypeptide(L)'
;MVQSFILRIKNLLKLSILSLAFLLTACIFNTTKFSFEPIPFEMKVPKEIAGKLTLEPMTGDWVKQIAQAGVTAAFMIVYQAEDETKHGFAGIYYMPEDKFDAAANPNEPPMFGTEVSRKDGFVLAIAGPQDSIFEPFTPDGKNITTLYEELYKKSSYIQTN
;
A
#
# COMPACT_ATOMS: atom_id res chain seq x y z
N MET A 1 -40.13 16.15 38.41
CA MET A 1 -40.11 16.26 36.94
C MET A 1 -38.71 16.50 36.37
N VAL A 2 -37.89 17.39 36.93
CA VAL A 2 -36.52 17.71 36.43
C VAL A 2 -35.53 16.54 36.51
N GLN A 3 -35.53 15.74 37.58
CA GLN A 3 -34.60 14.60 37.75
C GLN A 3 -34.77 13.49 36.69
N SER A 4 -36.01 13.22 36.28
CA SER A 4 -36.31 12.21 35.26
C SER A 4 -35.81 12.64 33.85
N PHE A 5 -35.80 13.96 33.59
CA PHE A 5 -35.32 14.54 32.34
C PHE A 5 -33.79 14.45 32.23
N ILE A 6 -33.06 14.76 33.29
CA ILE A 6 -31.61 14.69 33.38
C ILE A 6 -31.12 13.23 33.19
N LEU A 7 -31.83 12.26 33.75
CA LEU A 7 -31.47 10.84 33.60
C LEU A 7 -31.63 10.35 32.17
N ARG A 8 -32.65 10.81 31.45
CA ARG A 8 -32.87 10.49 30.03
C ARG A 8 -31.77 11.06 29.12
N ILE A 9 -31.34 12.30 29.37
CA ILE A 9 -30.26 12.95 28.60
C ILE A 9 -28.91 12.20 28.79
N LYS A 10 -28.58 11.82 30.04
CA LYS A 10 -27.36 11.05 30.34
C LYS A 10 -27.36 9.70 29.66
N ASN A 11 -28.48 9.03 29.54
CA ASN A 11 -28.58 7.74 28.88
C ASN A 11 -28.51 7.88 27.34
N LEU A 12 -29.10 8.91 26.76
CA LEU A 12 -28.97 9.23 25.33
C LEU A 12 -27.52 9.57 24.94
N LEU A 13 -26.82 10.34 25.80
CA LEU A 13 -25.43 10.69 25.57
C LEU A 13 -24.52 9.45 25.60
N LYS A 14 -24.73 8.52 26.55
CA LYS A 14 -24.00 7.25 26.64
C LYS A 14 -24.24 6.34 25.43
N LEU A 15 -25.48 6.31 24.92
CA LEU A 15 -25.83 5.51 23.75
C LEU A 15 -25.16 6.05 22.48
N SER A 16 -25.09 7.38 22.31
CA SER A 16 -24.46 8.01 21.16
C SER A 16 -22.93 7.85 21.15
N ILE A 17 -22.27 7.89 22.33
CA ILE A 17 -20.83 7.66 22.45
C ILE A 17 -20.51 6.18 22.16
N LEU A 18 -21.35 5.25 22.61
CA LEU A 18 -21.16 3.82 22.36
C LEU A 18 -21.32 3.48 20.88
N SER A 19 -22.29 4.09 20.18
CA SER A 19 -22.48 3.90 18.73
C SER A 19 -21.33 4.49 17.90
N LEU A 20 -20.76 5.64 18.30
CA LEU A 20 -19.62 6.26 17.64
C LEU A 20 -18.35 5.42 17.81
N ALA A 21 -18.14 4.82 19.00
CA ALA A 21 -17.02 3.90 19.24
C ALA A 21 -17.13 2.63 18.39
N PHE A 22 -18.33 2.10 18.16
CA PHE A 22 -18.56 0.94 17.29
C PHE A 22 -18.31 1.24 15.82
N LEU A 23 -18.61 2.45 15.33
CA LEU A 23 -18.34 2.87 13.96
C LEU A 23 -16.84 3.05 13.70
N LEU A 24 -16.08 3.52 14.68
CA LEU A 24 -14.63 3.69 14.56
C LEU A 24 -13.87 2.34 14.56
N THR A 25 -14.38 1.34 15.28
CA THR A 25 -13.77 -0.01 15.30
C THR A 25 -14.07 -0.83 14.05
N ALA A 26 -15.16 -0.57 13.33
CA ALA A 26 -15.51 -1.31 12.10
C ALA A 26 -14.52 -1.04 10.96
N CYS A 27 -13.86 0.13 10.91
CA CYS A 27 -12.86 0.43 9.87
C CYS A 27 -11.53 -0.31 10.05
N ILE A 28 -11.21 -0.80 11.25
CA ILE A 28 -9.90 -1.41 11.56
C ILE A 28 -9.83 -2.87 11.10
N PHE A 29 -10.96 -3.56 10.90
CA PHE A 29 -11.02 -4.99 10.64
C PHE A 29 -11.22 -5.39 9.17
N ASN A 30 -11.25 -4.44 8.25
CA ASN A 30 -11.55 -4.72 6.84
C ASN A 30 -10.34 -4.60 5.92
N THR A 31 -9.14 -5.00 6.42
CA THR A 31 -7.91 -5.02 5.62
C THR A 31 -7.37 -6.42 5.46
N THR A 32 -6.65 -6.66 4.36
CA THR A 32 -5.83 -7.85 4.12
C THR A 32 -4.36 -7.46 4.16
N LYS A 33 -3.56 -8.34 4.75
CA LYS A 33 -2.13 -8.19 4.93
C LYS A 33 -1.38 -9.01 3.88
N PHE A 34 -0.39 -8.37 3.24
CA PHE A 34 0.59 -9.01 2.36
C PHE A 34 1.96 -8.86 3.00
N SER A 35 2.68 -9.97 3.16
CA SER A 35 4.07 -9.99 3.64
C SER A 35 5.02 -10.01 2.44
N PHE A 36 6.12 -9.29 2.56
CA PHE A 36 7.17 -9.22 1.53
C PHE A 36 8.37 -10.14 1.86
N GLU A 37 8.17 -11.23 2.56
CA GLU A 37 9.25 -12.11 2.97
C GLU A 37 10.33 -12.32 1.86
N PRO A 38 11.64 -12.13 2.16
CA PRO A 38 12.25 -11.95 3.48
C PRO A 38 12.38 -10.47 3.95
N ILE A 39 11.69 -9.53 3.32
CA ILE A 39 11.77 -8.11 3.66
C ILE A 39 10.94 -7.83 4.93
N PRO A 40 11.43 -7.01 5.90
CA PRO A 40 10.72 -6.75 7.16
C PRO A 40 9.60 -5.71 7.00
N PHE A 41 8.82 -5.81 5.94
CA PHE A 41 7.71 -4.90 5.63
C PHE A 41 6.46 -5.69 5.28
N GLU A 42 5.33 -5.06 5.48
CA GLU A 42 4.04 -5.58 5.07
C GLU A 42 3.18 -4.49 4.45
N MET A 43 2.27 -4.89 3.58
CA MET A 43 1.27 -4.02 2.99
C MET A 43 -0.11 -4.41 3.52
N LYS A 44 -0.87 -3.42 4.01
CA LYS A 44 -2.26 -3.59 4.44
C LYS A 44 -3.18 -2.80 3.55
N VAL A 45 -4.06 -3.47 2.83
CA VAL A 45 -5.02 -2.83 1.92
C VAL A 45 -6.46 -3.24 2.27
N PRO A 46 -7.46 -2.42 1.91
CA PRO A 46 -8.86 -2.80 2.04
C PRO A 46 -9.16 -4.14 1.36
N LYS A 47 -10.03 -4.95 1.96
CA LYS A 47 -10.36 -6.29 1.44
C LYS A 47 -10.93 -6.25 0.03
N GLU A 48 -11.69 -5.22 -0.30
CA GLU A 48 -12.30 -5.02 -1.61
C GLU A 48 -11.25 -4.94 -2.72
N ILE A 49 -10.11 -4.29 -2.43
CA ILE A 49 -8.98 -4.17 -3.36
C ILE A 49 -8.07 -5.40 -3.25
N ALA A 50 -7.87 -5.89 -2.02
CA ALA A 50 -6.96 -7.00 -1.74
C ALA A 50 -7.31 -8.27 -2.53
N GLY A 51 -8.59 -8.55 -2.74
CA GLY A 51 -9.03 -9.69 -3.54
C GLY A 51 -8.61 -9.64 -5.01
N LYS A 52 -8.21 -8.45 -5.50
CA LYS A 52 -7.72 -8.22 -6.86
C LYS A 52 -6.20 -8.11 -6.94
N LEU A 53 -5.49 -8.24 -5.83
CA LEU A 53 -4.03 -8.10 -5.78
C LEU A 53 -3.33 -9.43 -5.57
N THR A 54 -2.22 -9.61 -6.29
CA THR A 54 -1.21 -10.62 -5.99
C THR A 54 0.14 -9.97 -5.87
N LEU A 55 0.98 -10.52 -4.99
CA LEU A 55 2.36 -10.12 -4.82
C LEU A 55 3.24 -11.22 -5.38
N GLU A 56 3.94 -10.93 -6.47
CA GLU A 56 4.74 -11.91 -7.19
C GLU A 56 6.23 -11.53 -7.10
N PRO A 57 7.15 -12.43 -6.69
CA PRO A 57 8.58 -12.18 -6.81
C PRO A 57 8.95 -11.87 -8.26
N MET A 58 9.74 -10.84 -8.48
CA MET A 58 10.25 -10.56 -9.84
C MET A 58 11.18 -11.68 -10.28
N THR A 59 11.10 -12.05 -11.58
CA THR A 59 11.87 -13.14 -12.17
C THR A 59 12.46 -12.71 -13.52
N GLY A 60 13.34 -13.56 -14.07
CA GLY A 60 13.95 -13.34 -15.39
C GLY A 60 15.25 -12.53 -15.38
N ASP A 61 15.71 -12.12 -16.57
CA ASP A 61 17.01 -11.46 -16.74
C ASP A 61 17.07 -10.06 -16.12
N TRP A 62 15.93 -9.38 -16.03
CA TRP A 62 15.83 -8.10 -15.33
C TRP A 62 16.26 -8.20 -13.86
N VAL A 63 15.89 -9.28 -13.18
CA VAL A 63 16.29 -9.51 -11.77
C VAL A 63 17.79 -9.59 -11.61
N LYS A 64 18.51 -10.18 -12.56
CA LYS A 64 19.98 -10.22 -12.54
C LYS A 64 20.58 -8.81 -12.65
N GLN A 65 20.00 -7.96 -13.49
CA GLN A 65 20.46 -6.58 -13.66
C GLN A 65 20.23 -5.74 -12.40
N ILE A 66 19.05 -5.82 -11.80
CA ILE A 66 18.75 -5.07 -10.58
C ILE A 66 19.53 -5.60 -9.37
N ALA A 67 19.83 -6.90 -9.32
CA ALA A 67 20.72 -7.48 -8.31
C ALA A 67 22.16 -6.95 -8.43
N GLN A 68 22.68 -6.74 -9.65
CA GLN A 68 23.98 -6.09 -9.87
C GLN A 68 23.99 -4.63 -9.39
N ALA A 69 22.85 -3.94 -9.46
CA ALA A 69 22.68 -2.61 -8.92
C ALA A 69 22.49 -2.59 -7.38
N GLY A 70 22.49 -3.76 -6.73
CA GLY A 70 22.43 -3.90 -5.27
C GLY A 70 21.05 -4.22 -4.72
N VAL A 71 20.02 -4.45 -5.56
CA VAL A 71 18.69 -4.85 -5.07
C VAL A 71 18.76 -6.23 -4.44
N THR A 72 18.36 -6.32 -3.17
CA THR A 72 18.38 -7.55 -2.38
C THR A 72 17.13 -8.39 -2.59
N ALA A 73 15.98 -7.74 -2.75
CA ALA A 73 14.71 -8.39 -3.06
C ALA A 73 13.81 -7.46 -3.90
N ALA A 74 13.05 -8.05 -4.81
CA ALA A 74 12.12 -7.31 -5.66
C ALA A 74 10.83 -8.10 -5.90
N PHE A 75 9.70 -7.39 -5.83
CA PHE A 75 8.36 -7.92 -6.04
C PHE A 75 7.58 -7.06 -7.02
N MET A 76 6.65 -7.68 -7.72
CA MET A 76 5.64 -7.01 -8.52
C MET A 76 4.29 -7.11 -7.82
N ILE A 77 3.64 -5.98 -7.59
CA ILE A 77 2.21 -5.95 -7.27
C ILE A 77 1.47 -6.11 -8.60
N VAL A 78 0.69 -7.16 -8.71
CA VAL A 78 -0.13 -7.47 -9.89
C VAL A 78 -1.60 -7.24 -9.53
N TYR A 79 -2.28 -6.47 -10.35
CA TYR A 79 -3.72 -6.19 -10.24
C TYR A 79 -4.49 -7.03 -11.25
N GLN A 80 -5.54 -7.72 -10.79
CA GLN A 80 -6.48 -8.44 -11.64
C GLN A 80 -7.72 -7.59 -11.89
N ALA A 81 -7.96 -7.24 -13.14
CA ALA A 81 -9.10 -6.46 -13.57
C ALA A 81 -10.43 -7.24 -13.54
N GLU A 82 -11.55 -6.56 -13.75
CA GLU A 82 -12.87 -7.19 -13.79
C GLU A 82 -13.03 -8.19 -14.94
N ASP A 83 -12.30 -8.01 -16.03
CA ASP A 83 -12.24 -8.93 -17.18
C ASP A 83 -11.26 -10.10 -16.97
N GLU A 84 -10.76 -10.28 -15.73
CA GLU A 84 -9.79 -11.30 -15.32
C GLU A 84 -8.37 -11.11 -15.89
N THR A 85 -8.11 -10.05 -16.65
CA THR A 85 -6.75 -9.74 -17.11
C THR A 85 -5.85 -9.30 -15.95
N LYS A 86 -4.57 -9.68 -16.01
CA LYS A 86 -3.57 -9.33 -15.00
C LYS A 86 -2.65 -8.24 -15.51
N HIS A 87 -2.43 -7.24 -14.67
CA HIS A 87 -1.59 -6.08 -14.98
C HIS A 87 -0.58 -5.84 -13.87
N GLY A 88 0.70 -5.73 -14.22
CA GLY A 88 1.73 -5.24 -13.29
C GLY A 88 1.40 -3.80 -12.89
N PHE A 89 1.18 -3.58 -11.61
CA PHE A 89 0.82 -2.27 -11.08
C PHE A 89 2.03 -1.50 -10.55
N ALA A 90 2.84 -2.13 -9.71
CA ALA A 90 3.99 -1.48 -9.09
C ALA A 90 5.11 -2.47 -8.78
N GLY A 91 6.35 -2.05 -9.02
CA GLY A 91 7.54 -2.74 -8.54
C GLY A 91 7.90 -2.31 -7.14
N ILE A 92 8.18 -3.27 -6.26
CA ILE A 92 8.70 -3.06 -4.91
C ILE A 92 10.17 -3.48 -4.92
N TYR A 93 11.07 -2.60 -4.45
CA TYR A 93 12.50 -2.85 -4.38
C TYR A 93 13.01 -2.66 -2.97
N TYR A 94 13.82 -3.60 -2.50
CA TYR A 94 14.48 -3.53 -1.21
C TYR A 94 15.98 -3.64 -1.39
N MET A 95 16.75 -2.67 -0.88
CA MET A 95 18.18 -2.57 -1.12
C MET A 95 18.89 -1.77 -0.03
N PRO A 96 20.22 -1.94 0.14
CA PRO A 96 21.01 -1.08 1.00
C PRO A 96 20.88 0.39 0.63
N GLU A 97 20.84 1.28 1.64
CA GLU A 97 20.66 2.71 1.43
C GLU A 97 21.77 3.36 0.60
N ASP A 98 23.04 2.93 0.77
CA ASP A 98 24.18 3.41 -0.01
C ASP A 98 24.03 3.10 -1.50
N LYS A 99 23.40 1.96 -1.84
CA LYS A 99 23.12 1.58 -3.22
C LYS A 99 21.95 2.35 -3.80
N PHE A 100 20.91 2.58 -3.01
CA PHE A 100 19.78 3.40 -3.42
C PHE A 100 20.22 4.84 -3.69
N ASP A 101 20.99 5.44 -2.77
CA ASP A 101 21.47 6.82 -2.91
C ASP A 101 22.48 6.96 -4.08
N ALA A 102 23.32 5.94 -4.32
CA ALA A 102 24.23 5.92 -5.46
C ALA A 102 23.53 5.79 -6.82
N ALA A 103 22.33 5.19 -6.85
CA ALA A 103 21.51 5.06 -8.06
C ALA A 103 20.71 6.34 -8.37
N ALA A 104 20.65 7.30 -7.44
CA ALA A 104 19.94 8.55 -7.64
C ALA A 104 20.69 9.46 -8.64
N ASN A 105 19.99 9.81 -9.72
CA ASN A 105 20.47 10.80 -10.69
C ASN A 105 19.47 11.97 -10.74
N PRO A 106 19.83 13.19 -10.33
CA PRO A 106 18.90 14.31 -10.29
C PRO A 106 18.36 14.72 -11.67
N ASN A 107 18.99 14.26 -12.75
CA ASN A 107 18.60 14.57 -14.12
C ASN A 107 17.77 13.46 -14.80
N GLU A 108 17.49 12.35 -14.09
CA GLU A 108 16.77 11.20 -14.61
C GLU A 108 15.67 10.77 -13.64
N PRO A 109 14.58 10.14 -14.13
CA PRO A 109 13.63 9.50 -13.26
C PRO A 109 14.32 8.46 -12.38
N PRO A 110 13.92 8.33 -11.09
CA PRO A 110 14.56 7.39 -10.19
C PRO A 110 14.37 5.94 -10.67
N MET A 111 15.48 5.23 -10.89
CA MET A 111 15.52 3.87 -11.46
C MET A 111 14.66 2.88 -10.67
N PHE A 112 14.62 3.01 -9.34
CA PHE A 112 13.88 2.13 -8.44
C PHE A 112 12.60 2.77 -7.90
N GLY A 113 12.21 3.93 -8.46
CA GLY A 113 11.02 4.66 -8.03
C GLY A 113 11.24 5.51 -6.79
N THR A 114 10.18 5.70 -6.02
CA THR A 114 10.15 6.59 -4.86
C THR A 114 10.44 5.82 -3.57
N GLU A 115 11.31 6.36 -2.72
CA GLU A 115 11.49 5.86 -1.36
C GLU A 115 10.20 5.97 -0.55
N VAL A 116 9.78 4.88 0.07
CA VAL A 116 8.60 4.83 0.95
C VAL A 116 8.97 4.53 2.40
N SER A 117 10.12 3.91 2.64
CA SER A 117 10.64 3.67 3.99
C SER A 117 12.14 3.48 3.95
N ARG A 118 12.82 3.99 5.01
CA ARG A 118 14.24 3.80 5.25
C ARG A 118 14.43 3.34 6.69
N LYS A 119 15.04 2.16 6.88
CA LYS A 119 15.20 1.56 8.19
C LYS A 119 16.39 0.57 8.20
N ASP A 120 17.17 0.58 9.28
CA ASP A 120 18.25 -0.38 9.54
C ASP A 120 19.28 -0.49 8.40
N GLY A 121 19.59 0.64 7.71
CA GLY A 121 20.54 0.70 6.61
C GLY A 121 19.98 0.22 5.26
N PHE A 122 18.66 0.02 5.16
CA PHE A 122 17.96 -0.38 3.93
C PHE A 122 16.86 0.59 3.54
N VAL A 123 16.60 0.65 2.24
CA VAL A 123 15.51 1.40 1.64
C VAL A 123 14.51 0.44 1.02
N LEU A 124 13.22 0.70 1.28
CA LEU A 124 12.11 0.18 0.50
C LEU A 124 11.65 1.26 -0.47
N ALA A 125 11.67 0.96 -1.73
CA ALA A 125 11.22 1.86 -2.79
C ALA A 125 10.12 1.24 -3.64
N ILE A 126 9.25 2.09 -4.20
CA ILE A 126 8.15 1.69 -5.08
C ILE A 126 8.28 2.41 -6.42
N ALA A 127 8.33 1.64 -7.51
CA ALA A 127 8.20 2.14 -8.87
C ALA A 127 6.81 1.75 -9.42
N GLY A 128 6.01 2.72 -9.79
CA GLY A 128 4.66 2.50 -10.28
C GLY A 128 4.49 2.66 -11.76
N PRO A 129 3.27 2.45 -12.25
CA PRO A 129 2.96 2.65 -13.64
C PRO A 129 3.15 4.13 -14.00
N GLN A 130 3.71 4.38 -15.17
CA GLN A 130 3.85 5.73 -15.71
C GLN A 130 2.48 6.28 -16.15
N ASP A 131 1.59 5.39 -16.61
CA ASP A 131 0.25 5.73 -17.10
C ASP A 131 -0.81 4.81 -16.49
N SER A 132 -2.03 5.34 -16.33
CA SER A 132 -3.18 4.52 -15.98
C SER A 132 -3.70 3.79 -17.21
N ILE A 133 -3.79 2.46 -17.13
CA ILE A 133 -4.36 1.61 -18.17
C ILE A 133 -5.89 1.49 -18.07
N PHE A 134 -6.50 2.07 -17.03
CA PHE A 134 -7.93 2.01 -16.77
C PHE A 134 -8.56 3.39 -16.83
N GLU A 135 -9.78 3.45 -17.38
CA GLU A 135 -10.58 4.66 -17.36
C GLU A 135 -10.93 5.06 -15.91
N PRO A 136 -10.72 6.34 -15.51
CA PRO A 136 -10.78 6.76 -14.09
C PRO A 136 -12.12 6.50 -13.39
N PHE A 137 -13.22 6.44 -14.13
CA PHE A 137 -14.56 6.29 -13.55
C PHE A 137 -15.05 4.85 -13.47
N THR A 138 -14.31 3.90 -14.03
CA THR A 138 -14.61 2.46 -13.91
C THR A 138 -14.26 1.95 -12.50
N PRO A 139 -14.81 0.80 -12.06
CA PRO A 139 -14.42 0.18 -10.81
C PRO A 139 -12.91 -0.06 -10.71
N ASP A 140 -12.29 -0.60 -11.77
CA ASP A 140 -10.85 -0.84 -11.81
C ASP A 140 -10.06 0.48 -11.77
N GLY A 141 -10.48 1.51 -12.51
CA GLY A 141 -9.85 2.82 -12.48
C GLY A 141 -9.87 3.47 -11.09
N LYS A 142 -10.98 3.35 -10.35
CA LYS A 142 -11.10 3.83 -8.97
C LYS A 142 -10.18 3.06 -8.03
N ASN A 143 -10.10 1.74 -8.15
CA ASN A 143 -9.22 0.90 -7.34
C ASN A 143 -7.75 1.26 -7.58
N ILE A 144 -7.34 1.38 -8.84
CA ILE A 144 -5.96 1.77 -9.22
C ILE A 144 -5.62 3.18 -8.72
N THR A 145 -6.54 4.13 -8.84
CA THR A 145 -6.35 5.49 -8.31
C THR A 145 -6.16 5.44 -6.79
N THR A 146 -6.97 4.67 -6.07
CA THR A 146 -6.83 4.50 -4.62
C THR A 146 -5.50 3.87 -4.25
N LEU A 147 -5.09 2.80 -4.94
CA LEU A 147 -3.78 2.16 -4.73
C LEU A 147 -2.63 3.13 -4.97
N TYR A 148 -2.70 3.91 -6.05
CA TYR A 148 -1.68 4.90 -6.37
C TYR A 148 -1.54 5.97 -5.28
N GLU A 149 -2.64 6.53 -4.82
CA GLU A 149 -2.64 7.56 -3.77
C GLU A 149 -2.08 7.02 -2.44
N GLU A 150 -2.49 5.83 -2.04
CA GLU A 150 -2.14 5.29 -0.73
C GLU A 150 -0.75 4.62 -0.70
N LEU A 151 -0.32 3.97 -1.78
CA LEU A 151 1.01 3.38 -1.87
C LEU A 151 2.09 4.42 -2.17
N TYR A 152 1.84 5.29 -3.14
CA TYR A 152 2.83 6.21 -3.68
C TYR A 152 2.90 7.54 -2.95
N LYS A 153 1.77 8.21 -2.82
CA LYS A 153 1.78 9.56 -2.27
C LYS A 153 1.82 9.60 -0.76
N LYS A 154 1.17 8.62 -0.11
CA LYS A 154 1.04 8.63 1.35
C LYS A 154 1.81 7.51 2.03
N SER A 155 2.19 6.45 1.29
CA SER A 155 2.80 5.22 1.82
C SER A 155 2.00 4.59 2.99
N SER A 156 0.70 4.91 3.08
CA SER A 156 -0.14 4.55 4.23
C SER A 156 -0.43 3.04 4.31
N TYR A 157 -0.31 2.34 3.18
CA TYR A 157 -0.49 0.88 3.13
C TYR A 157 0.78 0.11 3.50
N ILE A 158 1.95 0.76 3.51
CA ILE A 158 3.21 0.10 3.89
C ILE A 158 3.45 0.26 5.38
N GLN A 159 3.75 -0.83 6.05
CA GLN A 159 4.06 -0.86 7.48
C GLN A 159 5.35 -1.64 7.73
N THR A 160 6.15 -1.16 8.69
CA THR A 160 7.32 -1.91 9.18
C THR A 160 6.87 -2.94 10.21
N ASN A 161 7.36 -4.14 10.10
CA ASN A 161 7.18 -5.19 11.12
C ASN A 161 8.07 -4.91 12.33
#